data_e6a3124bf5879ae7e7cc457c837e3cf0
#
_entry.id   e6a3124bf5879ae7e7cc457c837e3cf0
#
_cell.length_a   1.000
_cell.length_b   1.000
_cell.length_c   1.000
_cell.angle_alpha   90.00
_cell.angle_beta   90.00
_cell.angle_gamma   90.00
#
_symmetry.space_group_name_H-M   'P 1'
#
loop_
_entity.id
_entity.type
_entity.pdbx_description
1 polymer ?
#
loop_
_entity_poly.entity_id
_entity_poly.type
_entity_poly.pdbx_seq_one_letter_code
_entity_poly.pdbx_strand_id
1 'polypeptide(L)'
;WFCYPLIVRDDAPFNRSEMVAYLNECKIETRPIMAGNVSKQPAMKLFSYRNGSLHNSDIIHKNGFFWGNHQGIRSSHREYILECVNNFMNKYI
;
A
#
# COMPACT_ATOMS: atom_id res chain seq x y z
N TRP A 1 15.19 1.11 7.00
CA TRP A 1 14.09 1.18 6.04
C TRP A 1 13.05 2.18 6.51
N PHE A 2 12.62 3.01 5.59
CA PHE A 2 11.67 4.07 5.87
C PHE A 2 10.24 3.56 6.00
N CYS A 3 9.87 2.54 5.23
CA CYS A 3 8.52 2.02 5.20
C CYS A 3 8.52 0.54 4.87
N TYR A 4 7.39 -0.11 5.12
CA TYR A 4 7.15 -1.49 4.72
C TYR A 4 6.08 -1.49 3.63
N PRO A 5 6.45 -1.62 2.36
CA PRO A 5 5.50 -1.56 1.26
C PRO A 5 4.77 -2.88 1.06
N LEU A 6 3.50 -2.78 0.68
CA LEU A 6 2.67 -3.93 0.35
C LEU A 6 1.89 -3.63 -0.93
N ILE A 7 1.59 -4.68 -1.66
CA ILE A 7 0.77 -4.59 -2.87
C ILE A 7 -0.34 -5.62 -2.75
N VAL A 8 -1.59 -5.15 -2.85
CA VAL A 8 -2.74 -6.06 -2.90
C VAL A 8 -2.82 -6.62 -4.32
N ARG A 9 -2.82 -7.94 -4.44
CA ARG A 9 -2.88 -8.60 -5.73
C ARG A 9 -4.24 -8.40 -6.39
N ASP A 10 -4.27 -8.35 -7.70
CA ASP A 10 -5.53 -8.20 -8.45
C ASP A 10 -6.49 -9.39 -8.22
N ASP A 11 -5.94 -10.57 -7.94
CA ASP A 11 -6.73 -11.78 -7.67
C ASP A 11 -7.13 -11.95 -6.21
N ALA A 12 -6.82 -10.99 -5.36
CA ALA A 12 -7.22 -11.05 -3.95
C ALA A 12 -8.74 -10.84 -3.80
N PRO A 13 -9.39 -11.47 -2.79
CA PRO A 13 -10.82 -11.31 -2.56
C PRO A 13 -11.22 -9.96 -1.97
N PHE A 14 -10.25 -9.08 -1.75
CA PHE A 14 -10.45 -7.72 -1.24
C PHE A 14 -9.58 -6.75 -2.04
N ASN A 15 -9.85 -5.47 -1.92
CA ASN A 15 -9.04 -4.44 -2.58
C ASN A 15 -8.23 -3.64 -1.55
N ARG A 16 -7.37 -2.76 -2.07
CA ARG A 16 -6.53 -1.89 -1.23
C ARG A 16 -7.35 -1.05 -0.27
N SER A 17 -8.44 -0.46 -0.75
CA SER A 17 -9.28 0.43 0.07
C SER A 17 -9.86 -0.29 1.28
N GLU A 18 -10.31 -1.53 1.09
CA GLU A 18 -10.85 -2.33 2.17
C GLU A 18 -9.78 -2.65 3.23
N MET A 19 -8.61 -3.06 2.78
CA MET A 19 -7.51 -3.39 3.68
C MET A 19 -7.00 -2.16 4.43
N VAL A 20 -6.82 -1.05 3.72
CA VAL A 20 -6.37 0.22 4.31
C VAL A 20 -7.36 0.72 5.36
N ALA A 21 -8.66 0.66 5.06
CA ALA A 21 -9.70 1.07 6.01
C ALA A 21 -9.64 0.22 7.29
N TYR A 22 -9.48 -1.09 7.15
CA TYR A 22 -9.38 -1.98 8.30
C TYR A 22 -8.14 -1.68 9.15
N LEU A 23 -6.98 -1.51 8.51
CA LEU A 23 -5.74 -1.21 9.23
C LEU A 23 -5.81 0.13 9.95
N ASN A 24 -6.42 1.13 9.33
CA ASN A 24 -6.62 2.43 9.98
C ASN A 24 -7.53 2.33 11.20
N GLU A 25 -8.56 1.47 11.15
CA GLU A 25 -9.40 1.18 12.32
C GLU A 25 -8.60 0.53 13.43
N CYS A 26 -7.61 -0.27 13.09
CA CYS A 26 -6.68 -0.89 14.05
C CYS A 26 -5.62 0.09 14.58
N LYS A 27 -5.70 1.36 14.19
CA LYS A 27 -4.71 2.39 14.55
C LYS A 27 -3.35 2.17 13.92
N ILE A 28 -3.30 1.46 12.80
CA ILE A 28 -2.09 1.31 11.99
C ILE A 28 -2.18 2.32 10.86
N GLU A 29 -1.35 3.35 10.93
CA GLU A 29 -1.34 4.41 9.92
C GLU A 29 -0.75 3.87 8.61
N THR A 30 -1.44 4.14 7.50
CA THR A 30 -1.03 3.72 6.16
C THR A 30 -0.94 4.93 5.24
N ARG A 31 -0.12 4.79 4.19
CA ARG A 31 0.03 5.81 3.15
C ARG A 31 0.08 5.12 1.79
N PRO A 32 -0.41 5.77 0.73
CA PRO A 32 -0.19 5.25 -0.62
C PRO A 32 1.28 5.32 -0.97
N ILE A 33 1.72 4.46 -1.89
CA ILE A 33 3.10 4.53 -2.39
C ILE A 33 3.29 5.88 -3.08
N MET A 34 4.36 6.59 -2.72
CA MET A 34 4.62 7.94 -3.23
C MET A 34 4.67 7.96 -4.75
N ALA A 35 3.72 8.67 -5.35
CA ALA A 35 3.53 8.83 -6.78
C ALA A 35 3.21 7.55 -7.56
N GLY A 36 3.49 6.36 -7.04
CA GLY A 36 3.26 5.06 -7.69
C GLY A 36 3.58 5.06 -9.17
N ASN A 37 2.77 5.73 -9.97
CA ASN A 37 3.00 5.98 -11.38
C ASN A 37 2.98 7.49 -11.63
N VAL A 38 4.14 8.08 -11.82
CA VAL A 38 4.31 9.53 -11.99
C VAL A 38 3.52 10.04 -13.22
N SER A 39 3.41 9.23 -14.28
CA SER A 39 2.69 9.63 -15.49
C SER A 39 1.19 9.87 -15.23
N LYS A 40 0.64 9.35 -14.13
CA LYS A 40 -0.75 9.57 -13.72
C LYS A 40 -0.94 10.87 -12.92
N GLN A 41 0.14 11.54 -12.54
CA GLN A 41 0.04 12.79 -11.79
C GLN A 41 -0.45 13.93 -12.70
N PRO A 42 -1.40 14.76 -12.24
CA PRO A 42 -1.92 15.87 -13.07
C PRO A 42 -0.85 16.81 -13.61
N ALA A 43 0.22 17.04 -12.85
CA ALA A 43 1.30 17.92 -13.27
C ALA A 43 2.00 17.45 -14.54
N MET A 44 1.97 16.14 -14.83
CA MET A 44 2.62 15.61 -16.04
C MET A 44 1.92 16.04 -17.33
N LYS A 45 0.68 16.49 -17.25
CA LYS A 45 -0.04 17.04 -18.41
C LYS A 45 0.58 18.33 -18.94
N LEU A 46 1.38 19.02 -18.11
CA LEU A 46 2.05 20.26 -18.48
C LEU A 46 3.36 20.03 -19.23
N PHE A 47 3.80 18.79 -19.33
CA PHE A 47 5.10 18.44 -19.89
C PHE A 47 4.94 17.49 -21.07
N SER A 48 5.85 17.64 -22.05
CA SER A 48 6.01 16.66 -23.10
C SER A 48 6.97 15.59 -22.60
N TYR A 49 6.55 14.32 -22.60
CA TYR A 49 7.37 13.24 -22.11
C TYR A 49 7.15 11.98 -22.93
N ARG A 50 8.04 11.02 -22.75
CA ARG A 50 7.97 9.71 -23.39
C ARG A 50 7.75 8.66 -22.31
N ASN A 51 6.76 7.78 -22.49
CA ASN A 51 6.65 6.61 -21.64
C ASN A 51 6.38 5.37 -22.49
N GLY A 52 6.90 4.24 -22.02
CA GLY A 52 6.58 2.94 -22.59
C GLY A 52 5.49 2.24 -21.78
N SER A 53 5.56 0.92 -21.69
CA SER A 53 4.67 0.16 -20.84
C SER A 53 4.99 0.43 -19.37
N LEU A 54 4.00 0.87 -18.60
CA LEU A 54 4.13 1.15 -17.16
C LEU A 54 3.24 0.23 -16.34
N HIS A 55 3.12 -1.04 -16.78
CA HIS A 55 2.21 -2.00 -16.16
C HIS A 55 2.47 -2.17 -14.65
N ASN A 56 3.73 -2.38 -14.27
CA ASN A 56 4.07 -2.56 -12.85
C ASN A 56 3.87 -1.29 -12.05
N SER A 57 4.18 -0.12 -12.63
CA SER A 57 3.93 1.17 -11.97
C SER A 57 2.44 1.40 -11.76
N ASP A 58 1.59 0.98 -12.70
CA ASP A 58 0.14 1.06 -12.54
C ASP A 58 -0.37 0.17 -11.43
N ILE A 59 0.18 -1.04 -11.29
CA ILE A 59 -0.18 -1.96 -10.19
C ILE A 59 0.19 -1.33 -8.85
N ILE A 60 1.38 -0.77 -8.73
CA ILE A 60 1.82 -0.09 -7.51
C ILE A 60 0.93 1.11 -7.21
N HIS A 61 0.62 1.90 -8.22
CA HIS A 61 -0.24 3.09 -8.07
C HIS A 61 -1.63 2.72 -7.59
N LYS A 62 -2.22 1.66 -8.14
CA LYS A 62 -3.58 1.22 -7.84
C LYS A 62 -3.67 0.41 -6.56
N ASN A 63 -2.73 -0.50 -6.32
CA ASN A 63 -2.84 -1.54 -5.31
C ASN A 63 -1.80 -1.42 -4.18
N GLY A 64 -0.85 -0.50 -4.29
CA GLY A 64 0.23 -0.37 -3.32
C GLY A 64 -0.10 0.56 -2.17
N PHE A 65 0.43 0.24 -1.01
CA PHE A 65 0.39 1.11 0.17
C PHE A 65 1.56 0.70 1.10
N PHE A 66 1.81 1.49 2.13
CA PHE A 66 2.82 1.12 3.11
C PHE A 66 2.41 1.56 4.51
N TRP A 67 3.03 0.93 5.51
CA TRP A 67 3.04 1.42 6.88
C TRP A 67 4.46 1.77 7.30
N GLY A 68 4.59 2.53 8.40
CA GLY A 68 5.90 2.99 8.87
C GLY A 68 6.79 1.84 9.31
N ASN A 69 8.09 2.01 9.09
CA ASN A 69 9.10 1.07 9.56
C ASN A 69 10.29 1.89 10.04
N HIS A 70 10.50 1.95 11.35
CA HIS A 70 11.58 2.70 11.95
C HIS A 70 12.03 2.01 13.24
N GLN A 71 13.11 2.51 13.81
CA GLN A 71 13.73 1.88 14.98
C GLN A 71 12.88 1.94 16.25
N GLY A 72 11.85 2.79 16.28
CA GLY A 72 10.89 2.84 17.38
C GLY A 72 9.86 1.71 17.35
N ILE A 73 9.76 0.97 16.26
CA ILE A 73 8.85 -0.17 16.13
C ILE A 73 9.50 -1.40 16.77
N ARG A 74 8.88 -1.87 17.84
CA ARG A 74 9.37 -3.01 18.62
C ARG A 74 8.66 -4.30 18.21
N SER A 75 9.13 -5.43 18.76
CA SER A 75 8.53 -6.75 18.49
C SER A 75 7.04 -6.78 18.80
N SER A 76 6.61 -6.14 19.91
CA SER A 76 5.18 -6.07 20.25
C SER A 76 4.36 -5.34 19.22
N HIS A 77 4.91 -4.29 18.60
CA HIS A 77 4.24 -3.56 17.53
C HIS A 77 4.11 -4.43 16.28
N ARG A 78 5.16 -5.15 15.92
CA ARG A 78 5.13 -6.06 14.77
C ARG A 78 4.13 -7.19 14.97
N GLU A 79 4.08 -7.76 16.17
CA GLU A 79 3.10 -8.81 16.50
C GLU A 79 1.67 -8.29 16.39
N TYR A 80 1.42 -7.08 16.86
CA TYR A 80 0.10 -6.45 16.74
C TYR A 80 -0.29 -6.24 15.28
N ILE A 81 0.63 -5.75 14.46
CA ILE A 81 0.37 -5.56 13.03
C ILE A 81 0.02 -6.89 12.36
N LEU A 82 0.82 -7.93 12.63
CA LEU A 82 0.56 -9.27 12.09
C LEU A 82 -0.79 -9.82 12.54
N GLU A 83 -1.16 -9.60 13.80
CA GLU A 83 -2.46 -10.03 14.32
C GLU A 83 -3.60 -9.33 13.56
N CYS A 84 -3.49 -8.02 13.35
CA CYS A 84 -4.50 -7.27 12.61
C CYS A 84 -4.60 -7.75 11.16
N VAL A 85 -3.47 -7.96 10.50
CA VAL A 85 -3.45 -8.46 9.13
C VAL A 85 -4.07 -9.86 9.04
N ASN A 86 -3.71 -10.75 9.96
CA ASN A 86 -4.26 -12.10 9.98
C ASN A 86 -5.76 -12.10 10.23
N ASN A 87 -6.24 -11.26 11.14
CA ASN A 87 -7.67 -11.14 11.41
C ASN A 87 -8.43 -10.64 10.18
N PHE A 88 -7.85 -9.71 9.45
CA PHE A 88 -8.44 -9.25 8.19
C PHE A 88 -8.48 -10.36 7.15
N MET A 89 -7.37 -11.07 6.97
CA MET A 89 -7.28 -12.15 5.98
C MET A 89 -8.23 -13.29 6.29
N ASN A 90 -8.45 -13.59 7.56
CA ASN A 90 -9.34 -14.67 7.98
C ASN A 90 -10.80 -14.45 7.58
N LYS A 91 -11.20 -13.23 7.30
CA LYS A 91 -12.56 -12.94 6.80
C LYS A 91 -12.79 -13.51 5.40
N TYR A 92 -11.72 -13.80 4.67
CA TYR A 92 -11.78 -14.20 3.25
C TYR A 92 -11.31 -15.63 3.00
N ILE A 93 -11.03 -16.37 4.07
CA ILE A 93 -10.56 -17.76 3.98
C ILE A 93 -11.68 -18.72 4.38
#